data_1a1f7127d7438059e77711b222d30b47
#
_entry.id   1a1f7127d7438059e77711b222d30b47
#
_cell.length_a   1.000
_cell.length_b   1.000
_cell.length_c   1.000
_cell.angle_alpha   90.00
_cell.angle_beta   90.00
_cell.angle_gamma   90.00
#
_symmetry.space_group_name_H-M   'P 1'
#
loop_
_entity.id
_entity.type
_entity.pdbx_description
1 polymer ?
#
loop_
_entity_poly.entity_id
_entity_poly.type
_entity_poly.pdbx_seq_one_letter_code
_entity_poly.pdbx_strand_id
1 'polypeptide(L)'
;MKTKICGSLCLFTAAALLPGAYAETPPAVLSAIPHTEELLNVVVVSRHGVRSPTQSPEKLHGWADKKWPAWPVAPGLLTPRGFYLVKATWELNRSRSPFTYGVCPKPEDVQIIADVDERTRKTAEALNEGLYPTCGFKVKVTSSEHSAIFSPLKAKVCRIDYPKELEEKLTQKVVGINEKFAAEMAEISKLTGHEFTGPMRAKVSKHKVGFKGAPYDCSSITEIFALEWGQNPRQKVAWNQLDWNGILRLMPIRVAVFSALNRDMEVARYKGSALAHKIIESLDHGPKYTYLIGHDTNLANLGEIFDLNWRLPGRDLNENTPGGYLTFEKWSVNGQLEIRVFYSALSPEQIHAEKVTKPTDDFEILPRGAKFDVWKKTYSRRLQTNCIAEDKYEKRK
;
A
#
# COMPACT_ATOMS: atom_id res chain seq x y z
N MET A 1 30.20 73.84 11.19
CA MET A 1 31.19 74.41 12.10
C MET A 1 32.26 73.33 12.24
N LYS A 2 33.36 73.43 11.49
CA LYS A 2 34.70 73.92 11.85
C LYS A 2 35.11 73.54 13.28
N THR A 3 36.11 72.70 13.48
CA THR A 3 37.54 73.01 13.68
C THR A 3 38.33 71.74 13.92
N LYS A 4 39.29 71.36 13.11
CA LYS A 4 40.78 71.57 13.21
C LYS A 4 41.45 70.79 14.34
N ILE A 5 42.27 69.77 13.96
CA ILE A 5 43.75 69.69 13.82
C ILE A 5 44.50 69.78 15.16
N CYS A 6 45.23 68.74 15.50
CA CYS A 6 46.67 68.88 15.81
C CYS A 6 47.38 67.50 15.76
N GLY A 7 48.48 67.46 14.99
CA GLY A 7 49.34 66.34 14.87
C GLY A 7 50.45 66.34 15.93
N SER A 8 51.03 65.18 16.12
CA SER A 8 52.36 65.08 16.72
C SER A 8 53.09 63.89 16.17
N LEU A 9 54.19 64.14 15.57
CA LEU A 9 55.12 63.26 14.90
C LEU A 9 56.08 62.73 15.98
N CYS A 10 56.16 61.42 16.17
CA CYS A 10 57.27 60.81 16.89
C CYS A 10 57.92 59.71 16.03
N LEU A 11 59.09 59.99 15.60
CA LEU A 11 60.03 58.99 15.05
C LEU A 11 60.43 57.98 16.14
N PHE A 12 60.33 56.71 15.87
CA PHE A 12 61.07 55.67 16.54
C PHE A 12 61.63 54.68 15.53
N THR A 13 62.89 54.39 15.72
CA THR A 13 63.80 53.59 14.95
C THR A 13 63.42 52.16 14.75
N ALA A 14 63.59 51.66 13.52
CA ALA A 14 63.39 50.28 13.12
C ALA A 14 64.49 49.34 13.75
N ALA A 15 64.01 48.31 14.39
CA ALA A 15 64.79 47.09 14.67
C ALA A 15 64.23 45.97 13.78
N ALA A 16 65.03 45.50 12.85
CA ALA A 16 64.73 44.38 11.98
C ALA A 16 64.74 43.07 12.78
N LEU A 17 63.65 42.44 12.94
CA LEU A 17 63.49 41.04 13.38
C LEU A 17 63.15 40.19 12.14
N LEU A 18 63.96 39.22 11.85
CA LEU A 18 63.84 38.21 10.81
C LEU A 18 62.58 37.38 11.12
N PRO A 19 61.69 37.11 10.15
CA PRO A 19 60.57 36.23 10.37
C PRO A 19 61.01 34.76 10.34
N GLY A 20 60.79 34.04 11.46
CA GLY A 20 60.91 32.60 11.50
C GLY A 20 59.83 32.00 10.60
N ALA A 21 60.17 31.18 9.64
CA ALA A 21 59.30 30.43 8.80
C ALA A 21 58.55 29.38 9.66
N TYR A 22 57.31 29.69 10.04
CA TYR A 22 56.37 28.67 10.48
C TYR A 22 55.92 27.88 9.25
N ALA A 23 56.36 26.63 9.15
CA ALA A 23 55.84 25.69 8.20
C ALA A 23 54.35 25.44 8.59
N GLU A 24 53.41 26.06 7.86
CA GLU A 24 52.01 25.68 7.93
C GLU A 24 51.86 24.24 7.44
N THR A 25 51.52 23.32 8.35
CA THR A 25 51.06 21.98 8.00
C THR A 25 49.74 22.16 7.19
N PRO A 26 49.70 21.65 5.95
CA PRO A 26 48.46 21.74 5.17
C PRO A 26 47.32 21.05 5.96
N PRO A 27 46.12 21.63 5.99
CA PRO A 27 44.97 21.01 6.65
C PRO A 27 44.82 19.60 6.06
N ALA A 28 44.71 18.60 6.95
CA ALA A 28 44.45 17.23 6.56
C ALA A 28 43.16 17.27 5.74
N VAL A 29 43.27 16.97 4.44
CA VAL A 29 42.12 16.72 3.58
C VAL A 29 41.43 15.49 4.15
N LEU A 30 40.40 15.69 4.97
CA LEU A 30 39.46 14.64 5.31
C LEU A 30 38.87 14.17 3.98
N SER A 31 39.47 13.10 3.43
CA SER A 31 38.92 12.41 2.29
C SER A 31 37.48 12.01 2.69
N ALA A 32 36.50 12.67 2.08
CA ALA A 32 35.10 12.30 2.28
C ALA A 32 34.99 10.80 1.98
N ILE A 33 34.65 10.00 2.98
CA ILE A 33 34.36 8.57 2.80
C ILE A 33 33.28 8.50 1.72
N PRO A 34 33.52 7.81 0.59
CA PRO A 34 32.54 7.76 -0.48
C PRO A 34 31.22 7.20 0.10
N HIS A 35 30.18 7.99 0.00
CA HIS A 35 28.84 7.56 0.43
C HIS A 35 28.37 6.46 -0.51
N THR A 36 28.33 5.21 -0.03
CA THR A 36 27.89 4.05 -0.81
C THR A 36 26.48 3.66 -0.42
N GLU A 37 25.56 3.68 -1.38
CA GLU A 37 24.22 3.13 -1.23
C GLU A 37 24.03 2.00 -2.26
N GLU A 38 23.64 0.83 -1.80
CA GLU A 38 23.34 -0.32 -2.65
C GLU A 38 21.96 -0.89 -2.28
N LEU A 39 21.10 -1.01 -3.29
CA LEU A 39 19.79 -1.70 -3.16
C LEU A 39 19.99 -3.21 -3.19
N LEU A 40 19.68 -3.86 -2.08
CA LEU A 40 19.83 -5.31 -1.93
C LEU A 40 18.57 -6.08 -2.33
N ASN A 41 17.40 -5.74 -1.74
CA ASN A 41 16.14 -6.42 -2.00
C ASN A 41 15.00 -5.41 -2.09
N VAL A 42 14.01 -5.73 -2.91
CA VAL A 42 12.72 -5.02 -3.02
C VAL A 42 11.58 -6.02 -2.89
N VAL A 43 10.65 -5.73 -1.99
CA VAL A 43 9.39 -6.48 -1.89
C VAL A 43 8.23 -5.53 -2.13
N VAL A 44 7.42 -5.82 -3.14
CA VAL A 44 6.21 -5.07 -3.46
C VAL A 44 5.00 -5.90 -3.05
N VAL A 45 4.08 -5.29 -2.29
CA VAL A 45 2.77 -5.89 -2.00
C VAL A 45 1.70 -5.03 -2.62
N SER A 46 1.00 -5.54 -3.64
CA SER A 46 0.01 -4.79 -4.41
C SER A 46 -1.41 -5.28 -4.15
N ARG A 47 -2.35 -4.34 -4.07
CA ARG A 47 -3.76 -4.60 -4.24
C ARG A 47 -4.05 -4.85 -5.73
N HIS A 48 -5.01 -5.76 -6.04
CA HIS A 48 -5.51 -5.91 -7.41
C HIS A 48 -6.03 -4.58 -7.99
N GLY A 49 -6.01 -4.45 -9.31
CA GLY A 49 -6.53 -3.29 -10.06
C GLY A 49 -8.05 -3.11 -9.95
N VAL A 50 -8.59 -2.20 -10.75
CA VAL A 50 -10.04 -1.94 -10.82
C VAL A 50 -10.79 -3.20 -11.27
N ARG A 51 -11.80 -3.57 -10.49
CA ARG A 51 -12.65 -4.76 -10.68
C ARG A 51 -14.13 -4.40 -10.61
N SER A 52 -15.00 -5.29 -11.07
CA SER A 52 -16.43 -5.22 -10.78
C SER A 52 -16.73 -5.45 -9.29
N PRO A 53 -17.89 -5.02 -8.77
CA PRO A 53 -18.33 -5.37 -7.42
C PRO A 53 -18.31 -6.87 -7.17
N THR A 54 -17.99 -7.28 -5.94
CA THR A 54 -18.01 -8.70 -5.53
C THR A 54 -19.40 -9.16 -5.09
N GLN A 55 -20.31 -8.23 -4.92
CA GLN A 55 -21.70 -8.49 -4.55
C GLN A 55 -22.45 -9.10 -5.73
N SER A 56 -23.37 -10.03 -5.43
CA SER A 56 -24.25 -10.56 -6.45
C SER A 56 -25.22 -9.48 -6.96
N PRO A 57 -25.77 -9.63 -8.18
CA PRO A 57 -26.77 -8.70 -8.71
C PRO A 57 -27.98 -8.52 -7.78
N GLU A 58 -28.43 -9.60 -7.12
CA GLU A 58 -29.54 -9.59 -6.18
C GLU A 58 -29.23 -8.73 -4.95
N LYS A 59 -27.99 -8.86 -4.41
CA LYS A 59 -27.54 -8.02 -3.28
C LYS A 59 -27.43 -6.56 -3.67
N LEU A 60 -26.90 -6.26 -4.85
CA LEU A 60 -26.86 -4.90 -5.38
C LEU A 60 -28.25 -4.32 -5.58
N HIS A 61 -29.20 -5.11 -6.10
CA HIS A 61 -30.60 -4.70 -6.25
C HIS A 61 -31.24 -4.35 -4.90
N GLY A 62 -30.90 -5.09 -3.83
CA GLY A 62 -31.34 -4.78 -2.47
C GLY A 62 -30.72 -3.53 -1.84
N TRP A 63 -29.75 -2.89 -2.48
CA TRP A 63 -29.08 -1.69 -2.02
C TRP A 63 -29.46 -0.40 -2.76
N ALA A 64 -30.25 -0.51 -3.82
CA ALA A 64 -30.70 0.67 -4.57
C ALA A 64 -32.02 0.41 -5.28
N ASP A 65 -32.89 1.42 -5.30
CA ASP A 65 -34.15 1.44 -6.06
C ASP A 65 -33.87 1.65 -7.56
N LYS A 66 -32.62 1.96 -7.91
CA LYS A 66 -32.16 2.20 -9.28
C LYS A 66 -31.38 1.00 -9.78
N LYS A 67 -31.45 0.74 -11.08
CA LYS A 67 -30.56 -0.26 -11.70
C LYS A 67 -29.12 0.19 -11.62
N TRP A 68 -28.27 -0.66 -11.05
CA TRP A 68 -26.82 -0.41 -11.02
C TRP A 68 -26.22 -0.35 -12.44
N PRO A 69 -25.20 0.48 -12.68
CA PRO A 69 -24.48 0.49 -13.94
C PRO A 69 -23.92 -0.90 -14.29
N ALA A 70 -23.97 -1.24 -15.57
CA ALA A 70 -23.43 -2.51 -16.05
C ALA A 70 -21.90 -2.50 -16.00
N TRP A 71 -21.31 -3.63 -15.58
CA TRP A 71 -19.89 -3.85 -15.60
C TRP A 71 -19.50 -4.75 -16.78
N PRO A 72 -18.34 -4.55 -17.42
CA PRO A 72 -17.92 -5.31 -18.60
C PRO A 72 -17.53 -6.76 -18.29
N VAL A 73 -17.49 -7.14 -17.00
CA VAL A 73 -17.07 -8.46 -16.51
C VAL A 73 -18.01 -8.94 -15.41
N ALA A 74 -18.00 -10.25 -15.13
CA ALA A 74 -18.75 -10.86 -14.04
C ALA A 74 -18.29 -10.32 -12.66
N PRO A 75 -19.12 -10.51 -11.59
CA PRO A 75 -18.81 -10.02 -10.25
C PRO A 75 -17.43 -10.46 -9.76
N GLY A 76 -16.66 -9.50 -9.25
CA GLY A 76 -15.35 -9.72 -8.62
C GLY A 76 -14.18 -9.90 -9.59
N LEU A 77 -14.38 -9.90 -10.90
CA LEU A 77 -13.32 -10.03 -11.88
C LEU A 77 -12.64 -8.69 -12.19
N LEU A 78 -11.35 -8.74 -12.53
CA LEU A 78 -10.61 -7.57 -12.99
C LEU A 78 -11.20 -7.06 -14.31
N THR A 79 -11.41 -5.74 -14.41
CA THR A 79 -11.91 -5.18 -15.68
C THR A 79 -10.77 -5.02 -16.69
N PRO A 80 -11.05 -4.96 -18.01
CA PRO A 80 -10.06 -4.60 -19.02
C PRO A 80 -9.40 -3.25 -18.72
N ARG A 81 -10.18 -2.30 -18.19
CA ARG A 81 -9.65 -1.00 -17.72
C ARG A 81 -8.70 -1.17 -16.54
N GLY A 82 -9.05 -2.01 -15.57
CA GLY A 82 -8.19 -2.32 -14.42
C GLY A 82 -6.87 -2.94 -14.85
N PHE A 83 -6.88 -3.86 -15.81
CA PHE A 83 -5.67 -4.43 -16.41
C PHE A 83 -4.81 -3.33 -17.06
N TYR A 84 -5.41 -2.48 -17.89
CA TYR A 84 -4.71 -1.37 -18.55
C TYR A 84 -4.05 -0.42 -17.53
N LEU A 85 -4.78 -0.01 -16.48
CA LEU A 85 -4.27 0.92 -15.47
C LEU A 85 -3.05 0.36 -14.76
N VAL A 86 -3.09 -0.93 -14.36
CA VAL A 86 -1.94 -1.60 -13.73
C VAL A 86 -0.76 -1.69 -14.69
N LYS A 87 -0.98 -2.16 -15.91
CA LYS A 87 0.08 -2.28 -16.91
C LYS A 87 0.76 -0.94 -17.18
N ALA A 88 -0.02 0.12 -17.44
CA ALA A 88 0.50 1.47 -17.69
C ALA A 88 1.26 2.04 -16.48
N THR A 89 0.79 1.78 -15.26
CA THR A 89 1.51 2.14 -14.02
C THR A 89 2.92 1.54 -14.01
N TRP A 90 3.04 0.25 -14.29
CA TRP A 90 4.31 -0.45 -14.24
C TRP A 90 5.21 -0.16 -15.44
N GLU A 91 4.66 0.16 -16.61
CA GLU A 91 5.41 0.71 -17.73
C GLU A 91 6.13 2.02 -17.35
N LEU A 92 5.46 2.92 -16.66
CA LEU A 92 6.04 4.18 -16.17
C LEU A 92 7.04 3.96 -15.04
N ASN A 93 6.74 3.05 -14.11
CA ASN A 93 7.62 2.74 -13.00
C ASN A 93 8.94 2.08 -13.44
N ARG A 94 8.99 1.41 -14.60
CA ARG A 94 10.20 0.79 -15.15
C ARG A 94 11.39 1.75 -15.28
N SER A 95 11.13 3.04 -15.47
CA SER A 95 12.18 4.07 -15.58
C SER A 95 12.57 4.72 -14.24
N ARG A 96 12.00 4.24 -13.12
CA ARG A 96 12.20 4.84 -11.78
C ARG A 96 12.85 3.85 -10.83
N SER A 97 13.76 4.35 -9.96
CA SER A 97 14.24 3.57 -8.82
C SER A 97 13.02 3.20 -7.92
N PRO A 98 12.96 2.00 -7.36
CA PRO A 98 13.98 0.93 -7.41
C PRO A 98 13.83 -0.03 -8.61
N PHE A 99 12.94 0.26 -9.57
CA PHE A 99 12.52 -0.68 -10.64
C PHE A 99 13.33 -0.55 -11.94
N THR A 100 14.27 0.40 -12.00
CA THR A 100 15.10 0.62 -13.20
C THR A 100 16.08 -0.54 -13.43
N TYR A 101 16.07 -1.09 -14.65
CA TYR A 101 17.04 -2.08 -15.10
C TYR A 101 17.39 -1.84 -16.58
N GLY A 102 18.67 -2.06 -16.94
CA GLY A 102 19.14 -1.90 -18.32
C GLY A 102 18.87 -3.12 -19.21
N VAL A 103 18.98 -4.33 -18.62
CA VAL A 103 18.70 -5.63 -19.22
C VAL A 103 17.80 -6.42 -18.28
N CYS A 104 17.11 -7.44 -18.79
CA CYS A 104 16.27 -8.29 -17.94
C CYS A 104 17.07 -8.81 -16.74
N PRO A 105 16.56 -8.69 -15.52
CA PRO A 105 17.13 -9.36 -14.36
C PRO A 105 17.21 -10.87 -14.59
N LYS A 106 18.08 -11.56 -13.88
CA LYS A 106 18.14 -13.01 -13.94
C LYS A 106 16.85 -13.63 -13.41
N PRO A 107 16.41 -14.79 -13.94
CA PRO A 107 15.17 -15.44 -13.49
C PRO A 107 15.13 -15.74 -11.98
N GLU A 108 16.28 -16.02 -11.35
CA GLU A 108 16.42 -16.25 -9.91
C GLU A 108 16.28 -14.97 -9.09
N ASP A 109 16.48 -13.81 -9.70
CA ASP A 109 16.38 -12.50 -9.02
C ASP A 109 14.95 -11.96 -8.96
N VAL A 110 13.99 -12.60 -9.66
CA VAL A 110 12.61 -12.10 -9.75
C VAL A 110 11.60 -13.18 -9.34
N GLN A 111 10.72 -12.84 -8.43
CA GLN A 111 9.59 -13.67 -8.05
C GLN A 111 8.29 -12.87 -8.08
N ILE A 112 7.28 -13.36 -8.81
CA ILE A 112 5.95 -12.77 -8.89
C ILE A 112 4.96 -13.82 -8.39
N ILE A 113 4.26 -13.53 -7.29
CA ILE A 113 3.28 -14.41 -6.64
C ILE A 113 1.94 -13.69 -6.58
N ALA A 114 0.88 -14.34 -7.01
CA ALA A 114 -0.49 -13.84 -6.89
C ALA A 114 -1.36 -14.74 -6.02
N ASP A 115 -2.33 -14.15 -5.32
CA ASP A 115 -3.43 -14.89 -4.71
C ASP A 115 -4.27 -15.58 -5.81
N VAL A 116 -5.08 -16.55 -5.42
CA VAL A 116 -5.84 -17.44 -6.32
C VAL A 116 -6.94 -16.75 -7.13
N ASP A 117 -7.45 -15.62 -6.67
CA ASP A 117 -8.53 -14.90 -7.34
C ASP A 117 -8.11 -14.42 -8.74
N GLU A 118 -9.03 -14.48 -9.71
CA GLU A 118 -8.77 -14.03 -11.09
C GLU A 118 -8.20 -12.62 -11.14
N ARG A 119 -8.81 -11.68 -10.39
CA ARG A 119 -8.38 -10.28 -10.34
C ARG A 119 -6.94 -10.08 -9.87
N THR A 120 -6.45 -10.91 -8.95
CA THR A 120 -5.06 -10.85 -8.48
C THR A 120 -4.10 -11.45 -9.48
N ARG A 121 -4.46 -12.57 -10.12
CA ARG A 121 -3.68 -13.19 -11.18
C ARG A 121 -3.54 -12.26 -12.39
N LYS A 122 -4.65 -11.67 -12.84
CA LYS A 122 -4.64 -10.71 -13.96
C LYS A 122 -3.89 -9.43 -13.63
N THR A 123 -3.93 -8.98 -12.38
CA THR A 123 -3.11 -7.83 -11.93
C THR A 123 -1.62 -8.18 -11.97
N ALA A 124 -1.23 -9.40 -11.57
CA ALA A 124 0.15 -9.85 -11.66
C ALA A 124 0.64 -10.00 -13.11
N GLU A 125 -0.23 -10.48 -14.01
CA GLU A 125 0.05 -10.51 -15.46
C GLU A 125 0.27 -9.08 -15.99
N ALA A 126 -0.62 -8.14 -15.66
CA ALA A 126 -0.51 -6.75 -16.09
C ALA A 126 0.76 -6.06 -15.56
N LEU A 127 1.13 -6.31 -14.29
CA LEU A 127 2.40 -5.86 -13.71
C LEU A 127 3.58 -6.42 -14.51
N ASN A 128 3.59 -7.73 -14.74
CA ASN A 128 4.67 -8.40 -15.46
C ASN A 128 4.82 -7.87 -16.89
N GLU A 129 3.71 -7.69 -17.61
CA GLU A 129 3.71 -7.10 -18.95
C GLU A 129 4.19 -5.64 -18.98
N GLY A 130 3.83 -4.84 -17.96
CA GLY A 130 4.25 -3.44 -17.87
C GLY A 130 5.72 -3.30 -17.47
N LEU A 131 6.14 -4.00 -16.43
CA LEU A 131 7.49 -3.87 -15.89
C LEU A 131 8.52 -4.68 -16.67
N TYR A 132 8.19 -5.90 -17.11
CA TYR A 132 9.10 -6.87 -17.72
C TYR A 132 8.62 -7.38 -19.10
N PRO A 133 8.30 -6.51 -20.06
CA PRO A 133 7.57 -6.88 -21.29
C PRO A 133 8.25 -7.95 -22.15
N THR A 134 9.57 -8.09 -22.03
CA THR A 134 10.38 -9.02 -22.89
C THR A 134 11.14 -10.06 -22.06
N CYS A 135 11.00 -10.08 -20.72
CA CYS A 135 11.83 -10.91 -19.87
C CYS A 135 11.28 -12.33 -19.64
N GLY A 136 10.02 -12.59 -19.98
CA GLY A 136 9.42 -13.92 -19.94
C GLY A 136 9.17 -14.49 -18.53
N PHE A 137 9.13 -13.64 -17.50
CA PHE A 137 8.86 -14.10 -16.13
C PHE A 137 7.46 -14.67 -16.01
N LYS A 138 7.29 -15.66 -15.12
CA LYS A 138 6.02 -16.35 -14.88
C LYS A 138 5.45 -15.96 -13.53
N VAL A 139 4.14 -15.72 -13.51
CA VAL A 139 3.38 -15.54 -12.27
C VAL A 139 3.19 -16.89 -11.58
N LYS A 140 3.57 -16.97 -10.31
CA LYS A 140 3.30 -18.16 -9.45
C LYS A 140 1.96 -17.97 -8.76
N VAL A 141 1.12 -19.01 -8.80
CA VAL A 141 -0.15 -19.09 -8.09
C VAL A 141 -0.17 -20.42 -7.36
N THR A 142 -0.68 -20.48 -6.12
CA THR A 142 -0.80 -21.74 -5.42
C THR A 142 -1.76 -22.69 -6.15
N SER A 143 -1.50 -23.98 -6.07
CA SER A 143 -2.42 -25.03 -6.57
C SER A 143 -3.62 -25.28 -5.64
N SER A 144 -3.60 -24.74 -4.43
CA SER A 144 -4.69 -24.86 -3.45
C SER A 144 -5.85 -23.91 -3.79
N GLU A 145 -7.07 -24.24 -3.33
CA GLU A 145 -8.26 -23.39 -3.47
C GLU A 145 -8.08 -22.00 -2.82
N HIS A 146 -7.32 -21.93 -1.74
CA HIS A 146 -6.99 -20.70 -1.03
C HIS A 146 -5.48 -20.64 -0.75
N SER A 147 -4.91 -19.47 -0.89
CA SER A 147 -3.50 -19.24 -0.56
C SER A 147 -3.27 -19.20 0.95
N ALA A 148 -2.28 -19.95 1.41
CA ALA A 148 -1.80 -19.93 2.79
C ALA A 148 -1.15 -18.58 3.14
N ILE A 149 -0.53 -17.90 2.17
CA ILE A 149 0.16 -16.63 2.36
C ILE A 149 -0.83 -15.46 2.43
N PHE A 150 -1.79 -15.38 1.49
CA PHE A 150 -2.71 -14.24 1.40
C PHE A 150 -3.98 -14.40 2.23
N SER A 151 -4.41 -15.63 2.53
CA SER A 151 -5.70 -15.94 3.16
C SER A 151 -5.61 -17.10 4.15
N PRO A 152 -4.71 -17.10 5.16
CA PRO A 152 -4.42 -18.26 6.02
C PRO A 152 -5.65 -18.80 6.77
N LEU A 153 -6.59 -17.94 7.18
CA LEU A 153 -7.84 -18.40 7.80
C LEU A 153 -8.72 -19.19 6.82
N LYS A 154 -8.88 -18.73 5.58
CA LYS A 154 -9.65 -19.44 4.54
C LYS A 154 -8.95 -20.74 4.12
N ALA A 155 -7.63 -20.71 4.01
CA ALA A 155 -6.81 -21.88 3.74
C ALA A 155 -6.75 -22.85 4.92
N LYS A 156 -7.38 -22.51 6.06
CA LYS A 156 -7.41 -23.31 7.30
C LYS A 156 -6.02 -23.64 7.85
N VAL A 157 -5.04 -22.79 7.59
CA VAL A 157 -3.70 -22.87 8.20
C VAL A 157 -3.80 -22.70 9.70
N CYS A 158 -4.59 -21.74 10.12
CA CYS A 158 -4.89 -21.48 11.53
C CYS A 158 -6.38 -21.22 11.75
N ARG A 159 -6.76 -21.04 12.99
CA ARG A 159 -8.13 -20.71 13.39
C ARG A 159 -8.11 -19.64 14.48
N ILE A 160 -9.21 -18.92 14.57
CA ILE A 160 -9.48 -18.00 15.69
C ILE A 160 -9.83 -18.85 16.91
N ASP A 161 -9.09 -18.69 18.00
CA ASP A 161 -9.23 -19.53 19.20
C ASP A 161 -10.49 -19.18 19.98
N TYR A 162 -10.79 -17.90 20.13
CA TYR A 162 -11.91 -17.38 20.91
C TYR A 162 -12.85 -16.51 20.03
N PRO A 163 -13.62 -17.12 19.10
CA PRO A 163 -14.41 -16.36 18.12
C PRO A 163 -15.54 -15.53 18.74
N LYS A 164 -16.14 -15.96 19.86
CA LYS A 164 -17.19 -15.21 20.56
C LYS A 164 -16.65 -13.95 21.20
N GLU A 165 -15.57 -14.06 21.94
CA GLU A 165 -14.88 -12.95 22.60
C GLU A 165 -14.41 -11.91 21.58
N LEU A 166 -13.86 -12.36 20.46
CA LEU A 166 -13.46 -11.46 19.38
C LEU A 166 -14.69 -10.80 18.71
N GLU A 167 -15.82 -11.52 18.54
CA GLU A 167 -17.07 -10.96 18.02
C GLU A 167 -17.61 -9.84 18.92
N GLU A 168 -17.62 -10.08 20.23
CA GLU A 168 -18.06 -9.10 21.24
C GLU A 168 -17.15 -7.87 21.24
N LYS A 169 -15.82 -8.06 21.31
CA LYS A 169 -14.81 -6.99 21.26
C LYS A 169 -14.96 -6.13 20.02
N LEU A 170 -15.04 -6.73 18.84
CA LEU A 170 -15.18 -6.00 17.57
C LEU A 170 -16.55 -5.30 17.46
N THR A 171 -17.61 -5.90 18.00
CA THR A 171 -18.94 -5.26 18.04
C THR A 171 -18.91 -4.05 18.93
N GLN A 172 -18.29 -4.15 20.11
CA GLN A 172 -18.14 -3.01 21.02
C GLN A 172 -17.30 -1.88 20.44
N LYS A 173 -16.25 -2.21 19.68
CA LYS A 173 -15.37 -1.23 18.97
C LYS A 173 -16.13 -0.35 17.98
N VAL A 174 -17.25 -0.82 17.44
CA VAL A 174 -18.03 -0.11 16.42
C VAL A 174 -19.35 0.46 16.96
N VAL A 175 -19.55 0.46 18.27
CA VAL A 175 -20.66 1.18 18.91
C VAL A 175 -20.54 2.67 18.58
N GLY A 176 -21.67 3.32 18.23
CA GLY A 176 -21.70 4.75 17.87
C GLY A 176 -21.24 5.06 16.45
N ILE A 177 -20.89 4.06 15.63
CA ILE A 177 -20.44 4.29 14.26
C ILE A 177 -21.56 4.80 13.36
N ASN A 178 -22.82 4.42 13.62
CA ASN A 178 -24.00 4.91 12.91
C ASN A 178 -24.16 6.41 13.10
N GLU A 179 -24.08 6.89 14.34
CA GLU A 179 -24.20 8.30 14.70
C GLU A 179 -23.04 9.11 14.14
N LYS A 180 -21.85 8.58 14.22
CA LYS A 180 -20.63 9.23 13.70
C LYS A 180 -20.70 9.48 12.19
N PHE A 181 -21.29 8.57 11.42
CA PHE A 181 -21.37 8.64 9.96
C PHE A 181 -22.81 8.81 9.45
N ALA A 182 -23.69 9.41 10.27
CA ALA A 182 -25.09 9.62 9.91
C ALA A 182 -25.23 10.47 8.63
N ALA A 183 -24.36 11.47 8.42
CA ALA A 183 -24.39 12.33 7.25
C ALA A 183 -24.02 11.58 5.96
N GLU A 184 -22.95 10.80 5.98
CA GLU A 184 -22.51 9.98 4.86
C GLU A 184 -23.56 8.89 4.53
N MET A 185 -24.14 8.25 5.54
CA MET A 185 -25.21 7.26 5.36
C MET A 185 -26.46 7.90 4.75
N ALA A 186 -26.87 9.10 5.19
CA ALA A 186 -27.99 9.84 4.61
C ALA A 186 -27.70 10.24 3.14
N GLU A 187 -26.50 10.69 2.81
CA GLU A 187 -26.10 10.99 1.43
C GLU A 187 -26.15 9.73 0.56
N ILE A 188 -25.65 8.58 1.05
CA ILE A 188 -25.70 7.30 0.34
C ILE A 188 -27.17 6.85 0.16
N SER A 189 -28.01 6.98 1.17
CA SER A 189 -29.45 6.67 1.07
C SER A 189 -30.14 7.51 0.00
N LYS A 190 -29.85 8.82 -0.05
CA LYS A 190 -30.37 9.72 -1.10
C LYS A 190 -29.88 9.32 -2.50
N LEU A 191 -28.62 8.95 -2.65
CA LEU A 191 -28.03 8.55 -3.94
C LEU A 191 -28.66 7.27 -4.46
N THR A 192 -28.88 6.28 -3.59
CA THR A 192 -29.38 4.95 -3.93
C THR A 192 -30.92 4.91 -4.01
N GLY A 193 -31.63 5.80 -3.32
CA GLY A 193 -33.07 5.72 -3.09
C GLY A 193 -33.47 4.73 -1.98
N HIS A 194 -32.49 4.04 -1.36
CA HIS A 194 -32.68 3.01 -0.36
C HIS A 194 -32.29 3.49 1.03
N GLU A 195 -33.11 3.23 2.04
CA GLU A 195 -32.80 3.60 3.43
C GLU A 195 -31.95 2.53 4.11
N PHE A 196 -30.77 2.92 4.63
CA PHE A 196 -29.88 2.03 5.36
C PHE A 196 -30.10 2.17 6.86
N THR A 197 -30.70 1.15 7.48
CA THR A 197 -31.03 1.11 8.90
C THR A 197 -30.37 -0.06 9.61
N GLY A 198 -30.23 0.06 10.93
CA GLY A 198 -29.70 -0.98 11.80
C GLY A 198 -28.21 -0.83 12.15
N PRO A 199 -27.83 -1.35 13.33
CA PRO A 199 -26.49 -1.19 13.86
C PRO A 199 -25.46 -2.07 13.14
N MET A 200 -24.20 -1.62 13.15
CA MET A 200 -23.08 -2.45 12.72
C MET A 200 -22.71 -3.45 13.82
N ARG A 201 -22.45 -4.69 13.43
CA ARG A 201 -22.03 -5.77 14.33
C ARG A 201 -20.99 -6.66 13.66
N ALA A 202 -20.06 -7.18 14.45
CA ALA A 202 -19.13 -8.21 13.99
C ALA A 202 -19.83 -9.55 13.79
N LYS A 203 -19.23 -10.38 12.94
CA LYS A 203 -19.52 -11.79 12.75
C LYS A 203 -18.21 -12.55 12.70
N VAL A 204 -17.99 -13.41 13.68
CA VAL A 204 -16.76 -14.17 13.81
C VAL A 204 -17.04 -15.66 13.91
N SER A 205 -16.26 -16.45 13.21
CA SER A 205 -16.18 -17.91 13.33
C SER A 205 -14.73 -18.34 13.33
N LYS A 206 -14.45 -19.64 13.51
CA LYS A 206 -13.08 -20.16 13.55
C LYS A 206 -12.22 -19.75 12.35
N HIS A 207 -12.81 -19.55 11.17
CA HIS A 207 -12.07 -19.27 9.93
C HIS A 207 -12.56 -18.02 9.18
N LYS A 208 -13.46 -17.24 9.79
CA LYS A 208 -14.02 -16.04 9.15
C LYS A 208 -14.27 -14.95 10.16
N VAL A 209 -13.92 -13.72 9.79
CA VAL A 209 -14.22 -12.50 10.52
C VAL A 209 -14.72 -11.42 9.55
N GLY A 210 -15.74 -10.68 9.94
CA GLY A 210 -16.34 -9.63 9.11
C GLY A 210 -17.36 -8.79 9.90
N PHE A 211 -17.89 -7.76 9.26
CA PHE A 211 -18.98 -6.95 9.77
C PHE A 211 -20.25 -7.15 8.94
N LYS A 212 -21.39 -6.76 9.51
CA LYS A 212 -22.70 -6.61 8.86
C LYS A 212 -23.44 -5.41 9.46
N GLY A 213 -24.43 -4.89 8.75
CA GLY A 213 -25.28 -3.77 9.16
C GLY A 213 -25.12 -2.56 8.24
N ALA A 214 -25.95 -1.54 8.45
CA ALA A 214 -26.04 -0.40 7.56
C ALA A 214 -24.72 0.32 7.28
N PRO A 215 -23.86 0.66 8.26
CA PRO A 215 -22.56 1.28 7.99
C PRO A 215 -21.63 0.42 7.14
N TYR A 216 -21.67 -0.91 7.30
CA TYR A 216 -20.90 -1.83 6.47
C TYR A 216 -21.37 -1.85 5.02
N ASP A 217 -22.70 -1.84 4.79
CA ASP A 217 -23.27 -1.78 3.45
C ASP A 217 -22.95 -0.43 2.79
N CYS A 218 -23.12 0.70 3.50
CA CYS A 218 -22.71 2.02 3.02
C CYS A 218 -21.21 2.12 2.69
N SER A 219 -20.36 1.56 3.54
CA SER A 219 -18.91 1.45 3.29
C SER A 219 -18.63 0.66 1.99
N SER A 220 -19.37 -0.41 1.75
CA SER A 220 -19.25 -1.23 0.53
C SER A 220 -19.73 -0.49 -0.72
N ILE A 221 -20.78 0.31 -0.61
CA ILE A 221 -21.31 1.15 -1.69
C ILE A 221 -20.31 2.24 -2.05
N THR A 222 -19.69 2.89 -1.07
CA THR A 222 -18.62 3.87 -1.31
C THR A 222 -17.44 3.26 -2.06
N GLU A 223 -17.06 2.03 -1.74
CA GLU A 223 -16.05 1.28 -2.49
C GLU A 223 -16.47 1.06 -3.95
N ILE A 224 -17.75 0.73 -4.20
CA ILE A 224 -18.26 0.55 -5.56
C ILE A 224 -18.15 1.85 -6.36
N PHE A 225 -18.50 3.00 -5.77
CA PHE A 225 -18.36 4.30 -6.43
C PHE A 225 -16.90 4.63 -6.76
N ALA A 226 -15.95 4.31 -5.86
CA ALA A 226 -14.52 4.47 -6.14
C ALA A 226 -14.02 3.54 -7.25
N LEU A 227 -14.52 2.31 -7.32
CA LEU A 227 -14.21 1.38 -8.42
C LEU A 227 -14.82 1.85 -9.75
N GLU A 228 -16.06 2.37 -9.71
CA GLU A 228 -16.75 2.93 -10.88
C GLU A 228 -15.99 4.15 -11.41
N TRP A 229 -15.43 5.00 -10.54
CA TRP A 229 -14.56 6.12 -10.91
C TRP A 229 -13.34 5.67 -11.72
N GLY A 230 -12.67 4.62 -11.30
CA GLY A 230 -11.54 4.04 -12.03
C GLY A 230 -11.94 3.32 -13.31
N GLN A 231 -13.18 2.80 -13.39
CA GLN A 231 -13.70 2.07 -14.55
C GLN A 231 -14.14 3.00 -15.69
N ASN A 232 -14.75 4.15 -15.37
CA ASN A 232 -15.45 5.00 -16.33
C ASN A 232 -14.74 6.35 -16.51
N PRO A 233 -13.70 6.45 -17.37
CA PRO A 233 -12.98 7.69 -17.54
C PRO A 233 -13.88 8.83 -18.02
N ARG A 234 -13.65 10.05 -17.46
CA ARG A 234 -14.38 11.28 -17.78
C ARG A 234 -15.88 11.27 -17.43
N GLN A 235 -16.38 10.28 -16.71
CA GLN A 235 -17.79 10.18 -16.35
C GLN A 235 -17.96 10.35 -14.84
N LYS A 236 -19.03 11.01 -14.42
CA LYS A 236 -19.47 10.95 -13.04
C LYS A 236 -20.00 9.56 -12.72
N VAL A 237 -19.92 9.17 -11.46
CA VAL A 237 -20.37 7.87 -10.93
C VAL A 237 -21.65 7.99 -10.10
N ALA A 238 -22.10 6.91 -9.49
CA ALA A 238 -23.33 6.89 -8.70
C ALA A 238 -24.53 7.46 -9.51
N TRP A 239 -24.80 6.84 -10.66
CA TRP A 239 -25.86 7.30 -11.61
C TRP A 239 -25.65 8.74 -12.10
N ASN A 240 -24.41 9.12 -12.39
CA ASN A 240 -23.99 10.44 -12.86
C ASN A 240 -24.16 11.57 -11.82
N GLN A 241 -24.14 11.25 -10.52
CA GLN A 241 -24.36 12.22 -9.45
C GLN A 241 -23.07 12.65 -8.73
N LEU A 242 -22.02 11.80 -8.70
CA LEU A 242 -20.79 12.08 -7.97
C LEU A 242 -19.61 12.25 -8.92
N ASP A 243 -18.82 13.29 -8.65
CA ASP A 243 -17.41 13.42 -9.03
C ASP A 243 -16.49 12.90 -7.90
N TRP A 244 -15.16 13.08 -8.05
CA TRP A 244 -14.23 12.64 -7.02
C TRP A 244 -14.44 13.35 -5.68
N ASN A 245 -14.75 14.65 -5.67
CA ASN A 245 -15.03 15.36 -4.42
C ASN A 245 -16.26 14.78 -3.70
N GLY A 246 -17.26 14.34 -4.45
CA GLY A 246 -18.41 13.65 -3.90
C GLY A 246 -18.02 12.30 -3.27
N ILE A 247 -17.21 11.51 -3.97
CA ILE A 247 -16.68 10.25 -3.42
C ILE A 247 -15.83 10.51 -2.17
N LEU A 248 -14.96 11.53 -2.21
CA LEU A 248 -14.07 11.88 -1.09
C LEU A 248 -14.84 12.25 0.17
N ARG A 249 -16.02 12.90 0.06
CA ARG A 249 -16.90 13.16 1.22
C ARG A 249 -17.44 11.88 1.85
N LEU A 250 -17.66 10.83 1.05
CA LEU A 250 -18.15 9.53 1.54
C LEU A 250 -17.00 8.61 2.01
N MET A 251 -15.76 8.88 1.61
CA MET A 251 -14.62 8.01 1.91
C MET A 251 -14.38 7.78 3.42
N PRO A 252 -14.64 8.75 4.34
CA PRO A 252 -14.47 8.54 5.77
C PRO A 252 -15.21 7.32 6.32
N ILE A 253 -16.47 7.06 5.92
CA ILE A 253 -17.19 5.85 6.36
C ILE A 253 -16.54 4.58 5.79
N ARG A 254 -16.07 4.62 4.52
CA ARG A 254 -15.36 3.49 3.90
C ARG A 254 -14.10 3.14 4.68
N VAL A 255 -13.25 4.13 4.94
CA VAL A 255 -11.97 3.92 5.62
C VAL A 255 -12.19 3.50 7.07
N ALA A 256 -13.09 4.15 7.80
CA ALA A 256 -13.34 3.84 9.20
C ALA A 256 -13.86 2.41 9.40
N VAL A 257 -14.90 2.01 8.65
CA VAL A 257 -15.47 0.67 8.73
C VAL A 257 -14.47 -0.41 8.32
N PHE A 258 -13.73 -0.17 7.24
CA PHE A 258 -12.73 -1.09 6.74
C PHE A 258 -11.54 -1.26 7.72
N SER A 259 -11.06 -0.14 8.28
CA SER A 259 -9.97 -0.13 9.24
C SER A 259 -10.38 -0.72 10.60
N ALA A 260 -11.62 -0.51 11.04
CA ALA A 260 -12.12 -1.08 12.29
C ALA A 260 -11.97 -2.62 12.35
N LEU A 261 -12.07 -3.28 11.19
CA LEU A 261 -11.85 -4.72 11.06
C LEU A 261 -10.40 -5.07 10.73
N ASN A 262 -9.88 -4.51 9.62
CA ASN A 262 -8.64 -5.01 9.02
C ASN A 262 -7.37 -4.37 9.62
N ARG A 263 -7.53 -3.30 10.40
CA ARG A 263 -6.48 -2.68 11.23
C ARG A 263 -6.77 -2.86 12.73
N ASP A 264 -7.41 -3.96 13.11
CA ASP A 264 -7.40 -4.48 14.47
C ASP A 264 -6.25 -5.48 14.60
N MET A 265 -5.35 -5.30 15.56
CA MET A 265 -4.11 -6.09 15.69
C MET A 265 -4.39 -7.59 15.80
N GLU A 266 -5.44 -7.98 16.53
CA GLU A 266 -5.78 -9.41 16.66
C GLU A 266 -6.25 -10.00 15.33
N VAL A 267 -7.13 -9.30 14.61
CA VAL A 267 -7.58 -9.69 13.27
C VAL A 267 -6.44 -9.69 12.27
N ALA A 268 -5.60 -8.65 12.31
CA ALA A 268 -4.46 -8.49 11.40
C ALA A 268 -3.45 -9.64 11.58
N ARG A 269 -3.19 -10.07 12.81
CA ARG A 269 -2.30 -11.21 13.12
C ARG A 269 -2.83 -12.51 12.52
N TYR A 270 -4.11 -12.83 12.68
CA TYR A 270 -4.71 -14.02 12.07
C TYR A 270 -4.73 -13.98 10.55
N LYS A 271 -4.89 -12.81 9.93
CA LYS A 271 -5.07 -12.68 8.48
C LYS A 271 -3.79 -12.34 7.72
N GLY A 272 -2.83 -11.67 8.38
CA GLY A 272 -1.67 -11.06 7.71
C GLY A 272 -0.31 -11.64 8.10
N SER A 273 -0.22 -12.50 9.16
CA SER A 273 1.09 -12.97 9.64
C SER A 273 1.86 -13.78 8.62
N ALA A 274 1.21 -14.61 7.81
CA ALA A 274 1.88 -15.39 6.77
C ALA A 274 2.49 -14.46 5.70
N LEU A 275 1.73 -13.46 5.24
CA LEU A 275 2.20 -12.48 4.27
C LEU A 275 3.32 -11.59 4.84
N ALA A 276 3.18 -11.14 6.09
CA ALA A 276 4.22 -10.37 6.78
C ALA A 276 5.52 -11.17 6.97
N HIS A 277 5.40 -12.46 7.29
CA HIS A 277 6.55 -13.37 7.35
C HIS A 277 7.23 -13.49 5.98
N LYS A 278 6.44 -13.68 4.91
CA LYS A 278 6.96 -13.77 3.53
C LYS A 278 7.70 -12.50 3.10
N ILE A 279 7.24 -11.33 3.51
CA ILE A 279 7.94 -10.06 3.26
C ILE A 279 9.30 -10.06 3.97
N ILE A 280 9.31 -10.36 5.27
CA ILE A 280 10.54 -10.38 6.09
C ILE A 280 11.55 -11.39 5.50
N GLU A 281 11.10 -12.59 5.18
CA GLU A 281 11.91 -13.65 4.57
C GLU A 281 12.50 -13.20 3.22
N SER A 282 11.67 -12.61 2.35
CA SER A 282 12.11 -12.13 1.04
C SER A 282 13.12 -11.00 1.12
N LEU A 283 13.00 -10.09 2.11
CA LEU A 283 14.00 -9.06 2.37
C LEU A 283 15.29 -9.62 2.96
N ASP A 284 15.21 -10.71 3.72
CA ASP A 284 16.37 -11.28 4.41
C ASP A 284 17.25 -12.10 3.46
N HIS A 285 16.67 -13.03 2.72
CA HIS A 285 17.38 -13.98 1.85
C HIS A 285 16.64 -14.33 0.55
N GLY A 286 15.58 -13.60 0.20
CA GLY A 286 14.82 -13.88 -1.02
C GLY A 286 15.47 -13.29 -2.28
N PRO A 287 14.82 -13.47 -3.44
CA PRO A 287 15.20 -12.82 -4.68
C PRO A 287 15.31 -11.30 -4.54
N LYS A 288 16.10 -10.66 -5.39
CA LYS A 288 16.26 -9.20 -5.36
C LYS A 288 14.93 -8.47 -5.52
N TYR A 289 14.02 -9.00 -6.33
CA TYR A 289 12.70 -8.42 -6.58
C TYR A 289 11.61 -9.46 -6.30
N THR A 290 10.75 -9.21 -5.31
CA THR A 290 9.59 -10.04 -4.97
C THR A 290 8.32 -9.22 -5.09
N TYR A 291 7.36 -9.68 -5.89
CA TYR A 291 6.04 -9.05 -6.08
C TYR A 291 4.95 -9.97 -5.53
N LEU A 292 4.16 -9.47 -4.60
CA LEU A 292 3.10 -10.18 -3.90
C LEU A 292 1.76 -9.48 -4.20
N ILE A 293 0.93 -10.10 -5.03
CA ILE A 293 -0.30 -9.48 -5.53
C ILE A 293 -1.51 -10.05 -4.81
N GLY A 294 -2.14 -9.22 -3.98
CA GLY A 294 -3.26 -9.59 -3.14
C GLY A 294 -4.40 -8.55 -3.16
N HIS A 295 -4.91 -8.24 -1.97
CA HIS A 295 -6.13 -7.47 -1.76
C HIS A 295 -5.89 -6.26 -0.86
N ASP A 296 -6.88 -5.35 -0.82
CA ASP A 296 -6.93 -4.23 0.12
C ASP A 296 -6.79 -4.69 1.58
N THR A 297 -7.41 -5.82 1.94
CA THR A 297 -7.31 -6.40 3.28
C THR A 297 -5.88 -6.81 3.65
N ASN A 298 -5.08 -7.28 2.68
CA ASN A 298 -3.68 -7.61 2.89
C ASN A 298 -2.86 -6.35 3.23
N LEU A 299 -3.03 -5.26 2.46
CA LEU A 299 -2.36 -3.99 2.73
C LEU A 299 -2.74 -3.43 4.11
N ALA A 300 -4.04 -3.47 4.47
CA ALA A 300 -4.50 -2.98 5.76
C ALA A 300 -3.96 -3.81 6.94
N ASN A 301 -3.94 -5.16 6.81
CA ASN A 301 -3.37 -6.02 7.85
C ASN A 301 -1.86 -5.79 8.02
N LEU A 302 -1.11 -5.61 6.93
CA LEU A 302 0.31 -5.25 6.97
C LEU A 302 0.52 -3.87 7.58
N GLY A 303 -0.35 -2.90 7.25
CA GLY A 303 -0.35 -1.58 7.86
C GLY A 303 -0.46 -1.62 9.38
N GLU A 304 -1.27 -2.54 9.94
CA GLU A 304 -1.38 -2.73 11.38
C GLU A 304 -0.19 -3.50 11.96
N ILE A 305 0.22 -4.62 11.33
CA ILE A 305 1.33 -5.44 11.83
C ILE A 305 2.64 -4.66 11.86
N PHE A 306 2.94 -3.90 10.81
CA PHE A 306 4.17 -3.14 10.66
C PHE A 306 4.08 -1.68 11.11
N ASP A 307 2.93 -1.26 11.67
CA ASP A 307 2.70 0.10 12.14
C ASP A 307 2.89 1.16 11.03
N LEU A 308 2.36 0.86 9.84
CA LEU A 308 2.48 1.72 8.66
C LEU A 308 1.21 2.53 8.46
N ASN A 309 1.36 3.85 8.27
CA ASN A 309 0.28 4.75 7.93
C ASN A 309 0.67 5.58 6.71
N TRP A 310 -0.29 5.86 5.84
CA TRP A 310 -0.06 6.63 4.62
C TRP A 310 -1.24 7.53 4.27
N ARG A 311 -0.94 8.63 3.60
CA ARG A 311 -1.94 9.52 3.01
C ARG A 311 -1.39 10.12 1.72
N LEU A 312 -1.96 9.77 0.60
CA LEU A 312 -1.65 10.39 -0.69
C LEU A 312 -2.50 11.65 -0.92
N PRO A 313 -2.07 12.59 -1.77
CA PRO A 313 -2.85 13.75 -2.15
C PRO A 313 -4.24 13.35 -2.70
N GLY A 314 -5.28 14.07 -2.28
CA GLY A 314 -6.66 13.81 -2.71
C GLY A 314 -7.26 12.49 -2.22
N ARG A 315 -6.67 11.86 -1.18
CA ARG A 315 -7.14 10.58 -0.61
C ARG A 315 -7.25 10.64 0.91
N ASP A 316 -8.00 9.72 1.48
CA ASP A 316 -8.14 9.62 2.93
C ASP A 316 -6.98 8.83 3.56
N LEU A 317 -6.82 8.98 4.90
CA LEU A 317 -5.78 8.27 5.67
C LEU A 317 -5.96 6.75 5.54
N ASN A 318 -4.90 6.06 5.17
CA ASN A 318 -4.89 4.60 5.01
C ASN A 318 -5.87 4.06 3.95
N GLU A 319 -6.26 4.91 2.99
CA GLU A 319 -7.03 4.46 1.84
C GLU A 319 -6.21 3.47 0.99
N ASN A 320 -6.82 2.33 0.68
CA ASN A 320 -6.20 1.32 -0.17
C ASN A 320 -6.73 1.47 -1.60
N THR A 321 -6.03 2.19 -2.44
CA THR A 321 -6.40 2.44 -3.84
C THR A 321 -6.35 1.14 -4.69
N PRO A 322 -7.28 0.89 -5.63
CA PRO A 322 -7.13 -0.18 -6.61
C PRO A 322 -5.81 -0.06 -7.39
N GLY A 323 -5.00 -1.12 -7.41
CA GLY A 323 -3.66 -1.12 -7.99
C GLY A 323 -2.59 -0.40 -7.16
N GLY A 324 -2.95 0.15 -5.99
CA GLY A 324 -1.99 0.72 -5.04
C GLY A 324 -1.14 -0.37 -4.37
N TYR A 325 0.07 -0.02 -3.94
CA TYR A 325 1.03 -0.99 -3.43
C TYR A 325 1.94 -0.40 -2.34
N LEU A 326 2.39 -1.28 -1.45
CA LEU A 326 3.50 -1.03 -0.51
C LEU A 326 4.79 -1.52 -1.14
N THR A 327 5.86 -0.73 -1.03
CA THR A 327 7.22 -1.12 -1.40
C THR A 327 8.08 -1.14 -0.15
N PHE A 328 8.76 -2.26 0.08
CA PHE A 328 9.75 -2.45 1.12
C PHE A 328 11.12 -2.59 0.44
N GLU A 329 12.06 -1.72 0.77
CA GLU A 329 13.39 -1.68 0.17
C GLU A 329 14.45 -1.93 1.24
N LYS A 330 15.27 -2.95 1.07
CA LYS A 330 16.45 -3.18 1.90
C LYS A 330 17.68 -2.62 1.21
N TRP A 331 18.36 -1.74 1.90
CA TRP A 331 19.55 -1.05 1.42
C TRP A 331 20.77 -1.37 2.28
N SER A 332 21.96 -1.38 1.67
CA SER A 332 23.25 -1.25 2.35
C SER A 332 23.71 0.20 2.19
N VAL A 333 23.79 0.93 3.30
CA VAL A 333 24.23 2.34 3.33
C VAL A 333 25.50 2.41 4.18
N ASN A 334 26.65 2.64 3.56
CA ASN A 334 27.96 2.60 4.22
C ASN A 334 28.16 1.32 5.06
N GLY A 335 27.68 0.17 4.54
CA GLY A 335 27.76 -1.14 5.21
C GLY A 335 26.70 -1.38 6.30
N GLN A 336 25.82 -0.43 6.59
CA GLN A 336 24.67 -0.62 7.50
C GLN A 336 23.43 -1.00 6.72
N LEU A 337 22.66 -1.99 7.23
CA LEU A 337 21.42 -2.42 6.60
C LEU A 337 20.27 -1.50 7.04
N GLU A 338 19.64 -0.87 6.06
CA GLU A 338 18.48 0.00 6.23
C GLU A 338 17.23 -0.60 5.56
N ILE A 339 16.06 -0.22 6.08
CA ILE A 339 14.75 -0.49 5.50
C ILE A 339 14.05 0.85 5.19
N ARG A 340 13.51 0.96 3.97
CA ARG A 340 12.66 2.08 3.55
C ARG A 340 11.32 1.52 3.11
N VAL A 341 10.24 2.20 3.45
CA VAL A 341 8.89 1.73 3.12
C VAL A 341 8.09 2.87 2.51
N PHE A 342 7.44 2.58 1.38
CA PHE A 342 6.61 3.53 0.64
C PHE A 342 5.23 2.94 0.39
N TYR A 343 4.22 3.81 0.30
CA TYR A 343 2.94 3.50 -0.32
C TYR A 343 2.78 4.30 -1.59
N SER A 344 2.37 3.65 -2.67
CA SER A 344 2.27 4.26 -3.99
C SER A 344 0.94 3.92 -4.65
N ALA A 345 0.31 4.89 -5.32
CA ALA A 345 -0.88 4.67 -6.12
C ALA A 345 -1.06 5.75 -7.19
N LEU A 346 -1.88 5.47 -8.20
CA LEU A 346 -2.34 6.51 -9.13
C LEU A 346 -3.18 7.55 -8.40
N SER A 347 -3.00 8.82 -8.74
CA SER A 347 -3.87 9.90 -8.22
C SER A 347 -5.33 9.68 -8.65
N PRO A 348 -6.31 10.34 -7.99
CA PRO A 348 -7.71 10.28 -8.42
C PRO A 348 -7.93 10.68 -9.88
N GLU A 349 -7.17 11.65 -10.36
CA GLU A 349 -7.23 12.14 -11.74
C GLU A 349 -6.62 11.13 -12.72
N GLN A 350 -5.49 10.51 -12.35
CA GLN A 350 -4.80 9.54 -13.20
C GLN A 350 -5.61 8.25 -13.38
N ILE A 351 -6.23 7.73 -12.31
CA ILE A 351 -7.06 6.52 -12.38
C ILE A 351 -8.30 6.73 -13.24
N HIS A 352 -8.79 7.99 -13.32
CA HIS A 352 -9.97 8.41 -14.08
C HIS A 352 -9.64 8.93 -15.49
N ALA A 353 -8.38 9.25 -15.79
CA ALA A 353 -7.96 9.71 -17.10
C ALA A 353 -8.06 8.59 -18.15
N GLU A 354 -8.32 8.91 -19.42
CA GLU A 354 -8.29 7.90 -20.49
C GLU A 354 -6.95 7.18 -20.58
N LYS A 355 -5.85 7.93 -20.39
CA LYS A 355 -4.49 7.42 -20.44
C LYS A 355 -3.73 7.81 -19.18
N VAL A 356 -2.97 6.88 -18.65
CA VAL A 356 -2.01 7.14 -17.58
C VAL A 356 -0.73 7.70 -18.21
N THR A 357 -0.36 8.92 -17.85
CA THR A 357 0.78 9.64 -18.44
C THR A 357 1.84 10.08 -17.43
N LYS A 358 1.56 9.90 -16.14
CA LYS A 358 2.47 10.22 -15.04
C LYS A 358 2.65 8.99 -14.14
N PRO A 359 3.78 8.84 -13.48
CA PRO A 359 3.97 7.78 -12.47
C PRO A 359 3.02 7.97 -11.29
N THR A 360 2.99 6.98 -10.39
CA THR A 360 2.24 7.03 -9.13
C THR A 360 2.66 8.20 -8.26
N ASP A 361 1.73 8.67 -7.42
CA ASP A 361 2.08 9.43 -6.23
C ASP A 361 2.65 8.47 -5.20
N ASP A 362 3.73 8.87 -4.51
CA ASP A 362 4.42 8.08 -3.51
C ASP A 362 4.36 8.77 -2.15
N PHE A 363 4.16 8.00 -1.09
CA PHE A 363 4.22 8.44 0.29
C PHE A 363 5.30 7.64 1.02
N GLU A 364 6.36 8.31 1.46
CA GLU A 364 7.42 7.70 2.26
C GLU A 364 6.90 7.49 3.68
N ILE A 365 6.75 6.23 4.09
CA ILE A 365 6.24 5.86 5.41
C ILE A 365 7.39 5.72 6.40
N LEU A 366 8.43 5.01 6.00
CA LEU A 366 9.61 4.77 6.81
C LEU A 366 10.84 5.34 6.09
N PRO A 367 11.41 6.44 6.61
CA PRO A 367 12.48 7.17 5.93
C PRO A 367 13.84 6.49 6.05
N ARG A 368 14.82 7.06 5.38
CA ARG A 368 16.23 6.69 5.47
C ARG A 368 16.71 6.66 6.93
N GLY A 369 17.64 5.74 7.22
CA GLY A 369 18.24 5.56 8.55
C GLY A 369 17.52 4.57 9.45
N ALA A 370 16.35 4.04 9.06
CA ALA A 370 15.67 2.98 9.79
C ALA A 370 16.46 1.65 9.66
N LYS A 371 16.94 1.10 10.77
CA LYS A 371 17.78 -0.11 10.79
C LYS A 371 16.97 -1.35 10.50
N PHE A 372 17.32 -2.11 9.44
CA PHE A 372 16.62 -3.32 9.02
C PHE A 372 16.52 -4.38 10.12
N ASP A 373 17.62 -4.67 10.84
CA ASP A 373 17.61 -5.72 11.87
C ASP A 373 16.73 -5.38 13.07
N VAL A 374 16.65 -4.08 13.44
CA VAL A 374 15.76 -3.61 14.50
C VAL A 374 14.30 -3.75 14.04
N TRP A 375 13.99 -3.33 12.82
CA TRP A 375 12.67 -3.44 12.20
C TRP A 375 12.25 -4.92 12.13
N LYS A 376 13.07 -5.78 11.56
CA LYS A 376 12.85 -7.23 11.45
C LYS A 376 12.55 -7.84 12.83
N LYS A 377 13.43 -7.60 13.83
CA LYS A 377 13.26 -8.14 15.19
C LYS A 377 11.98 -7.65 15.86
N THR A 378 11.63 -6.37 15.67
CA THR A 378 10.42 -5.76 16.28
C THR A 378 9.17 -6.41 15.73
N TYR A 379 9.06 -6.49 14.42
CA TYR A 379 7.81 -6.90 13.78
C TYR A 379 7.64 -8.43 13.67
N SER A 380 8.71 -9.21 13.61
CA SER A 380 8.63 -10.67 13.72
C SER A 380 7.95 -11.14 15.02
N ARG A 381 8.10 -10.38 16.11
CA ARG A 381 7.45 -10.69 17.40
C ARG A 381 5.94 -10.47 17.43
N ARG A 382 5.41 -9.68 16.48
CA ARG A 382 3.97 -9.45 16.37
C ARG A 382 3.24 -10.55 15.63
N LEU A 383 3.96 -11.42 14.92
CA LEU A 383 3.36 -12.43 14.07
C LEU A 383 2.70 -13.56 14.87
N GLN A 384 1.57 -14.04 14.37
CA GLN A 384 0.88 -15.23 14.85
C GLN A 384 1.52 -16.45 14.19
N THR A 385 2.46 -17.09 14.87
CA THR A 385 3.32 -18.14 14.29
C THR A 385 2.56 -19.35 13.77
N ASN A 386 1.46 -19.75 14.42
CA ASN A 386 0.60 -20.85 13.95
C ASN A 386 -0.22 -20.52 12.69
N CYS A 387 -0.23 -19.25 12.26
CA CYS A 387 -0.83 -18.81 11.00
C CYS A 387 0.19 -18.68 9.86
N ILE A 388 1.46 -19.03 10.08
CA ILE A 388 2.51 -18.97 9.07
C ILE A 388 2.60 -20.31 8.37
N ALA A 389 2.40 -20.31 7.05
CA ALA A 389 2.61 -21.46 6.19
C ALA A 389 2.96 -20.98 4.77
N GLU A 390 3.61 -21.84 4.02
CA GLU A 390 3.94 -21.58 2.62
C GLU A 390 2.86 -22.11 1.68
N ASP A 391 2.71 -21.46 0.54
CA ASP A 391 1.89 -21.96 -0.56
C ASP A 391 2.58 -23.10 -1.28
N LYS A 392 1.77 -24.07 -1.70
CA LYS A 392 2.22 -25.15 -2.57
C LYS A 392 2.04 -24.72 -4.02
N TYR A 393 3.12 -24.72 -4.77
CA TYR A 393 3.10 -24.44 -6.21
C TYR A 393 3.26 -25.72 -7.00
N GLU A 394 2.51 -25.88 -8.08
CA GLU A 394 2.72 -27.01 -8.98
C GLU A 394 4.13 -26.95 -9.55
N LYS A 395 4.86 -28.06 -9.42
CA LYS A 395 6.07 -28.27 -10.21
C LYS A 395 5.61 -28.48 -11.66
N ARG A 396 5.60 -27.40 -12.46
CA ARG A 396 5.33 -27.57 -13.89
C ARG A 396 6.45 -28.39 -14.50
N LYS A 397 6.04 -29.55 -15.09
CA LYS A 397 6.87 -30.39 -15.93
C LYS A 397 7.37 -29.63 -17.16
#